data_2bbd3fc21a0034c5ddf5ba1a91d54d3e
#
_entry.id   2bbd3fc21a0034c5ddf5ba1a91d54d3e
#
_cell.length_a   1.000
_cell.length_b   1.000
_cell.length_c   1.000
_cell.angle_alpha   90.00
_cell.angle_beta   90.00
_cell.angle_gamma   90.00
#
_symmetry.space_group_name_H-M   'P 1'
#
loop_
_entity.id
_entity.type
_entity.pdbx_description
1 polymer ?
#
loop_
_entity_poly.entity_id
_entity_poly.type
_entity_poly.pdbx_seq_one_letter_code
_entity_poly.pdbx_strand_id
1 'polypeptide(L)'
;GGGSLVNPPEIIPDYNAGVDVAANTEFDVPANGMLAVSVFHYDHANNKLIINGATVFNVSMTGSYANGVLPPVTYPVSAGDTAISVAPFVFYPYK
;
A
#
# COMPACT_ATOMS: atom_id res chain seq x y z
N GLY A 1 -17.02 -11.21 -33.85
CA GLY A 1 -16.92 -10.76 -33.73
C GLY A 1 -15.90 -11.00 -32.99
N GLY A 2 -15.79 -11.94 -33.20
CA GLY A 2 -14.83 -12.20 -32.47
C GLY A 2 -14.01 -11.05 -32.32
N GLY A 3 -14.04 -10.30 -32.95
CA GLY A 3 -13.14 -9.32 -32.86
C GLY A 3 -13.27 -8.27 -31.88
N SER A 4 -14.28 -8.25 -31.16
CA SER A 4 -14.32 -7.24 -30.14
C SER A 4 -13.22 -7.48 -29.13
N LEU A 5 -12.12 -6.89 -29.41
CA LEU A 5 -11.12 -6.71 -28.43
C LEU A 5 -11.71 -5.87 -27.32
N VAL A 6 -12.22 -6.53 -26.34
CA VAL A 6 -12.53 -5.86 -25.10
C VAL A 6 -11.20 -5.49 -24.51
N ASN A 7 -10.85 -4.24 -24.55
CA ASN A 7 -9.68 -3.79 -23.84
C ASN A 7 -9.83 -4.19 -22.37
N PRO A 8 -8.84 -4.83 -21.79
CA PRO A 8 -8.89 -5.09 -20.37
C PRO A 8 -9.15 -3.78 -19.63
N PRO A 9 -9.92 -3.81 -18.55
CA PRO A 9 -10.14 -2.61 -17.76
C PRO A 9 -8.78 -2.02 -17.36
N GLU A 10 -8.64 -0.74 -17.56
CA GLU A 10 -7.43 -0.07 -17.15
C GLU A 10 -7.31 -0.13 -15.64
N ILE A 11 -6.27 -0.79 -15.17
CA ILE A 11 -5.96 -0.84 -13.75
C ILE A 11 -5.05 0.33 -13.44
N ILE A 12 -5.65 1.52 -13.45
CA ILE A 12 -4.93 2.77 -13.21
C ILE A 12 -5.41 3.35 -11.89
N PRO A 13 -4.51 3.58 -10.93
CA PRO A 13 -4.91 4.21 -9.69
C PRO A 13 -5.42 5.63 -9.93
N ASP A 14 -6.48 5.98 -9.22
CA ASP A 14 -6.96 7.35 -9.19
C ASP A 14 -6.21 8.14 -8.12
N TYR A 15 -5.16 8.81 -8.52
CA TYR A 15 -4.32 9.55 -7.59
C TYR A 15 -5.01 10.77 -6.98
N ASN A 16 -6.12 11.21 -7.55
CA ASN A 16 -6.91 12.30 -6.99
C ASN A 16 -7.86 11.84 -5.89
N ALA A 17 -8.07 10.54 -5.78
CA ALA A 17 -8.98 9.96 -4.80
C ALA A 17 -8.24 9.22 -3.68
N GLY A 18 -7.00 9.59 -3.41
CA GLY A 18 -6.20 8.96 -2.36
C GLY A 18 -6.79 9.17 -0.97
N VAL A 19 -6.72 8.13 -0.16
CA VAL A 19 -7.15 8.14 1.23
C VAL A 19 -5.93 7.91 2.12
N ASP A 20 -5.64 8.88 2.98
CA ASP A 20 -4.55 8.76 3.94
C ASP A 20 -4.98 7.88 5.11
N VAL A 21 -4.16 6.90 5.43
CA VAL A 21 -4.40 6.00 6.56
C VAL A 21 -3.27 6.15 7.57
N ALA A 22 -3.65 6.44 8.81
CA ALA A 22 -2.67 6.63 9.88
C ALA A 22 -1.97 5.31 10.25
N ALA A 23 -0.79 5.44 10.83
CA ALA A 23 -0.04 4.30 11.33
C ALA A 23 -0.84 3.51 12.37
N ASN A 24 -0.69 2.20 12.36
CA ASN A 24 -1.31 1.29 13.33
C ASN A 24 -2.84 1.37 13.37
N THR A 25 -3.44 1.77 12.27
CA THR A 25 -4.90 1.86 12.12
C THR A 25 -5.36 0.83 11.10
N GLU A 26 -6.30 0.00 11.52
CA GLU A 26 -6.91 -0.96 10.59
C GLU A 26 -7.76 -0.22 9.57
N PHE A 27 -7.55 -0.54 8.32
CA PHE A 27 -8.25 0.07 7.19
C PHE A 27 -9.05 -0.99 6.44
N ASP A 28 -10.36 -0.75 6.32
CA ASP A 28 -11.22 -1.59 5.51
C ASP A 28 -11.23 -1.05 4.08
N VAL A 29 -10.73 -1.85 3.16
CA VAL A 29 -10.56 -1.44 1.76
C VAL A 29 -11.94 -1.34 1.09
N PRO A 30 -12.34 -0.15 0.65
CA PRO A 30 -13.71 0.05 0.12
C PRO A 30 -13.88 -0.32 -1.34
N ALA A 31 -12.81 -0.46 -2.08
CA ALA A 31 -12.84 -0.73 -3.52
C ALA A 31 -11.51 -1.35 -3.94
N ASN A 32 -11.48 -1.97 -5.09
CA ASN A 32 -10.22 -2.44 -5.66
C ASN A 32 -9.28 -1.26 -5.88
N GLY A 33 -8.05 -1.42 -5.52
CA GLY A 33 -7.08 -0.34 -5.62
C GLY A 33 -5.68 -0.76 -5.25
N MET A 34 -4.90 0.21 -4.84
CA MET A 34 -3.49 0.05 -4.53
C MET A 34 -3.14 0.75 -3.23
N LEU A 35 -2.36 0.09 -2.39
CA LEU A 35 -1.74 0.72 -1.24
C LEU A 35 -0.35 1.20 -1.62
N ALA A 36 -0.01 2.41 -1.22
CA ALA A 36 1.34 2.95 -1.34
C ALA A 36 1.89 3.21 0.05
N VAL A 37 2.91 2.47 0.42
CA VAL A 37 3.52 2.54 1.74
C VAL A 37 4.90 3.17 1.60
N SER A 38 5.11 4.30 2.26
CA SER A 38 6.42 4.92 2.31
C SER A 38 7.25 4.26 3.40
N VAL A 39 8.44 3.84 3.06
CA VAL A 39 9.36 3.26 4.01
C VAL A 39 10.36 4.34 4.38
N PHE A 40 10.23 4.85 5.59
CA PHE A 40 11.21 5.77 6.14
C PHE A 40 12.25 4.99 6.90
N HIS A 41 13.47 5.33 6.68
CA HIS A 41 14.59 4.75 7.35
C HIS A 41 15.16 5.75 8.34
N TYR A 42 14.88 5.52 9.61
CA TYR A 42 15.55 6.18 10.73
C TYR A 42 16.22 5.10 11.57
N ASP A 43 17.04 5.51 12.51
CA ASP A 43 17.60 4.59 13.48
C ASP A 43 16.47 3.75 14.10
N HIS A 44 16.59 2.43 14.00
CA HIS A 44 15.62 1.47 14.54
C HIS A 44 14.22 1.54 13.92
N ALA A 45 14.11 1.90 12.66
CA ALA A 45 12.83 1.92 12.00
C ALA A 45 12.34 0.50 11.70
N ASN A 46 11.16 0.19 12.18
CA ASN A 46 10.43 -1.02 11.80
C ASN A 46 9.23 -0.61 10.96
N ASN A 47 9.08 -1.26 9.83
CA ASN A 47 7.91 -1.05 9.01
C ASN A 47 7.32 -2.40 8.62
N LYS A 48 6.02 -2.55 8.78
CA LYS A 48 5.33 -3.82 8.58
C LYS A 48 3.95 -3.55 8.04
N LEU A 49 3.59 -4.25 6.99
CA LEU A 49 2.25 -4.19 6.40
C LEU A 49 1.59 -5.57 6.48
N ILE A 50 0.39 -5.59 7.02
CA ILE A 50 -0.41 -6.81 7.14
C ILE A 50 -1.68 -6.61 6.33
N ILE A 51 -1.95 -7.54 5.41
CA ILE A 51 -3.18 -7.56 4.62
C ILE A 51 -3.91 -8.86 4.92
N ASN A 52 -5.18 -8.76 5.33
CA ASN A 52 -6.01 -9.92 5.71
C ASN A 52 -5.32 -10.85 6.70
N GLY A 53 -4.61 -10.29 7.66
CA GLY A 53 -3.89 -11.06 8.67
C GLY A 53 -2.56 -11.65 8.20
N ALA A 54 -2.18 -11.47 6.95
CA ALA A 54 -0.92 -11.97 6.42
C ALA A 54 0.11 -10.83 6.32
N THR A 55 1.28 -11.04 6.86
CA THR A 55 2.38 -10.09 6.73
C THR A 55 2.93 -10.15 5.32
N VAL A 56 2.69 -9.10 4.54
CA VAL A 56 3.14 -9.03 3.14
C VAL A 56 4.46 -8.28 3.00
N PHE A 57 4.84 -7.53 4.03
CA PHE A 57 6.05 -6.76 4.00
C PHE A 57 6.48 -6.50 5.45
N ASN A 58 7.75 -6.71 5.71
CA ASN A 58 8.33 -6.47 7.04
C ASN A 58 9.79 -6.06 6.86
N VAL A 59 10.08 -4.81 7.23
CA VAL A 59 11.44 -4.29 7.23
C VAL A 59 11.80 -3.90 8.64
N SER A 60 12.89 -4.48 9.13
CA SER A 60 13.44 -4.16 10.43
C SER A 60 14.87 -3.67 10.22
N MET A 61 15.12 -2.43 10.60
CA MET A 61 16.44 -1.84 10.48
C MET A 61 16.97 -1.54 11.87
N THR A 62 18.13 -2.09 12.18
CA THR A 62 18.83 -1.85 13.44
C THR A 62 20.15 -1.17 13.11
N GLY A 63 20.48 -0.14 13.87
CA GLY A 63 21.75 0.56 13.73
C GLY A 63 21.62 2.01 13.26
N SER A 64 22.73 2.71 13.34
CA SER A 64 22.83 4.12 12.98
C SER A 64 23.16 4.24 11.51
N TYR A 65 22.16 4.21 10.68
CA TYR A 65 22.36 4.48 9.25
C TYR A 65 21.98 5.90 8.94
N ALA A 66 22.59 6.44 7.90
CA ALA A 66 22.18 7.73 7.38
C ALA A 66 20.69 7.68 7.04
N ASN A 67 19.98 8.75 7.37
CA ASN A 67 18.59 8.87 7.05
C ASN A 67 18.39 8.68 5.56
N GLY A 68 17.61 7.68 5.18
CA GLY A 68 17.32 7.39 3.81
C GLY A 68 15.82 7.18 3.62
N VAL A 69 15.32 7.67 2.51
CA VAL A 69 13.96 7.36 2.07
C VAL A 69 14.08 6.23 1.06
N LEU A 70 13.55 5.07 1.41
CA LEU A 70 13.44 3.99 0.46
C LEU A 70 12.28 4.27 -0.50
N PRO A 71 12.34 3.76 -1.73
CA PRO A 71 11.22 3.93 -2.66
C PRO A 71 9.93 3.40 -2.04
N PRO A 72 8.80 4.04 -2.30
CA PRO A 72 7.53 3.55 -1.80
C PRO A 72 7.25 2.15 -2.36
N VAL A 73 6.64 1.32 -1.52
CA VAL A 73 6.24 -0.03 -1.91
C VAL A 73 4.75 -0.02 -2.17
N THR A 74 4.32 -0.63 -3.27
CA THR A 74 2.93 -0.67 -3.65
C THR A 74 2.39 -2.10 -3.64
N TYR A 75 1.15 -2.26 -3.19
CA TYR A 75 0.46 -3.55 -3.14
C TYR A 75 -0.96 -3.41 -3.67
N PRO A 76 -1.39 -4.27 -4.58
CA PRO A 76 -2.78 -4.31 -5.01
C PRO A 76 -3.65 -4.87 -3.89
N VAL A 77 -4.84 -4.32 -3.75
CA VAL A 77 -5.85 -4.77 -2.78
C VAL A 77 -7.21 -4.81 -3.42
N SER A 78 -8.08 -5.63 -2.84
CA SER A 78 -9.46 -5.78 -3.31
C SER A 78 -10.44 -5.22 -2.29
N ALA A 79 -11.60 -4.82 -2.77
CA ALA A 79 -12.70 -4.42 -1.90
C ALA A 79 -12.96 -5.51 -0.84
N GLY A 80 -13.10 -5.11 0.40
CA GLY A 80 -13.31 -6.04 1.52
C GLY A 80 -12.04 -6.52 2.21
N ASP A 81 -10.88 -6.27 1.65
CA ASP A 81 -9.62 -6.56 2.33
C ASP A 81 -9.45 -5.65 3.55
N THR A 82 -8.68 -6.12 4.52
CA THR A 82 -8.25 -5.30 5.65
C THR A 82 -6.75 -5.08 5.57
N ALA A 83 -6.30 -3.90 5.93
CA ALA A 83 -4.89 -3.57 5.92
C ALA A 83 -4.52 -2.77 7.15
N ILE A 84 -3.36 -3.06 7.72
CA ILE A 84 -2.79 -2.30 8.81
C ILE A 84 -1.28 -2.23 8.63
N SER A 85 -0.71 -1.07 8.87
CA SER A 85 0.73 -0.85 8.73
C SER A 85 1.28 -0.12 9.93
N VAL A 86 2.53 -0.41 10.26
CA VAL A 86 3.27 0.32 11.29
C VAL A 86 3.55 1.76 10.84
N ALA A 87 3.69 1.99 9.54
CA ALA A 87 3.85 3.32 8.97
C ALA A 87 2.54 3.78 8.32
N PRO A 88 2.32 5.09 8.22
CA PRO A 88 1.19 5.61 7.46
C PRO A 88 1.27 5.17 6.00
N PHE A 89 0.12 5.00 5.37
CA PHE A 89 0.06 4.67 3.95
C PHE A 89 -1.10 5.39 3.27
N VAL A 90 -1.12 5.33 1.96
CA VAL A 90 -2.19 5.92 1.16
C VAL A 90 -2.86 4.83 0.35
N PHE A 91 -4.18 4.82 0.34
CA PHE A 91 -4.95 3.96 -0.54
C PHE A 91 -5.42 4.75 -1.76
N TYR A 92 -5.17 4.21 -2.94
CA TYR A 92 -5.66 4.78 -4.19
C TYR A 92 -6.62 3.79 -4.84
N PRO A 93 -7.91 4.13 -4.96
CA PRO A 93 -8.83 3.27 -5.72
C PRO A 93 -8.46 3.31 -7.21
N TYR A 94 -8.79 2.26 -7.94
CA TYR A 94 -8.64 2.28 -9.39
C TYR A 94 -9.73 3.15 -10.00
N LYS A 95 -9.40 3.77 -11.11
CA LYS A 95 -10.36 4.56 -11.90
C LYS A 95 -11.51 3.72 -12.42
#